data_836433767b36ee338d16dbd998ebe048
#
_entry.id   836433767b36ee338d16dbd998ebe048
#
_cell.length_a   1.000
_cell.length_b   1.000
_cell.length_c   1.000
_cell.angle_alpha   90.00
_cell.angle_beta   90.00
_cell.angle_gamma   90.00
#
_symmetry.space_group_name_H-M   'P 1'
#
loop_
_entity.id
_entity.type
_entity.pdbx_description
1 polymer ?
#
loop_
_entity_poly.entity_id
_entity_poly.type
_entity_poly.pdbx_seq_one_letter_code
_entity_poly.pdbx_strand_id
1 'polypeptide(L)'
;MKEQEYNYQIDYDMFSTIEIVKIIEFFRLIESTKTKKVNSNTLVDKYHEYQNILKNKSLEKKYDKMLQKKSNISIWDTVKNYL
;
A
#
# COMPACT_ATOMS: atom_id res chain seq x y z
N MET A 1 7.62 -5.77 -21.03
CA MET A 1 7.58 -5.64 -20.37
C MET A 1 7.26 -6.00 -19.52
N LYS A 2 7.28 -6.22 -19.19
CA LYS A 2 7.11 -6.52 -18.32
C LYS A 2 6.44 -6.38 -17.44
N GLU A 3 5.83 -6.54 -17.45
CA GLU A 3 5.13 -6.42 -16.77
C GLU A 3 4.89 -6.80 -15.69
N GLN A 4 4.76 -7.08 -15.35
CA GLN A 4 4.61 -7.56 -14.28
C GLN A 4 5.15 -7.52 -13.18
N GLU A 5 5.55 -6.86 -12.99
CA GLU A 5 6.21 -6.84 -11.82
C GLU A 5 5.44 -6.35 -10.71
N TYR A 6 4.23 -5.93 -10.93
CA TYR A 6 3.30 -5.59 -9.88
C TYR A 6 2.49 -6.84 -9.59
N ASN A 7 2.98 -7.67 -8.69
CA ASN A 7 2.27 -8.89 -8.32
C ASN A 7 1.31 -8.67 -7.18
N TYR A 8 0.87 -7.46 -6.96
CA TYR A 8 -0.09 -7.16 -5.93
C TYR A 8 -1.49 -7.63 -6.34
N GLN A 9 -2.16 -8.28 -5.42
CA GLN A 9 -3.51 -8.79 -5.67
C GLN A 9 -4.53 -7.71 -5.32
N ILE A 10 -4.78 -6.83 -6.26
CA ILE A 10 -5.69 -5.71 -6.11
C ILE A 10 -6.97 -6.02 -6.89
N ASP A 11 -8.10 -5.54 -6.37
CA ASP A 11 -9.38 -5.69 -7.03
C ASP A 11 -9.52 -4.61 -8.10
N TYR A 12 -8.89 -4.84 -9.24
CA TYR A 12 -8.74 -3.83 -10.28
C TYR A 12 -10.08 -3.29 -10.81
N ASP A 13 -11.12 -4.10 -10.75
CA ASP A 13 -12.45 -3.69 -11.21
C ASP A 13 -13.11 -2.67 -10.27
N MET A 14 -12.61 -2.55 -9.07
CA MET A 14 -13.22 -1.66 -8.08
C MET A 14 -12.68 -0.24 -8.11
N PHE A 15 -11.59 -0.02 -8.84
CA PHE A 15 -10.88 1.25 -8.78
C PHE A 15 -10.60 1.80 -10.16
N SER A 16 -10.50 3.13 -10.25
CA SER A 16 -10.05 3.78 -11.49
C SER A 16 -8.56 3.52 -11.69
N THR A 17 -8.08 3.78 -12.89
CA THR A 17 -6.66 3.63 -13.20
C THR A 17 -5.80 4.49 -12.29
N ILE A 18 -6.22 5.73 -12.04
CA ILE A 18 -5.47 6.63 -11.16
C ILE A 18 -5.42 6.09 -9.74
N GLU A 19 -6.55 5.58 -9.26
CA GLU A 19 -6.59 5.00 -7.91
C GLU A 19 -5.68 3.78 -7.78
N ILE A 20 -5.68 2.94 -8.80
CA ILE A 20 -4.81 1.75 -8.80
C ILE A 20 -3.34 2.16 -8.74
N VAL A 21 -2.95 3.17 -9.51
CA VAL A 21 -1.58 3.67 -9.48
C VAL A 21 -1.21 4.14 -8.08
N LYS A 22 -2.10 4.88 -7.44
CA LYS A 22 -1.86 5.37 -6.09
C LYS A 22 -1.73 4.25 -5.07
N ILE A 23 -2.56 3.23 -5.19
CA ILE A 23 -2.48 2.06 -4.31
C ILE A 23 -1.13 1.36 -4.48
N ILE A 24 -0.72 1.15 -5.72
CA ILE A 24 0.56 0.48 -6.01
C ILE A 24 1.72 1.31 -5.47
N GLU A 25 1.69 2.62 -5.68
CA GLU A 25 2.74 3.50 -5.17
C GLU A 25 2.83 3.43 -3.66
N PHE A 26 1.68 3.37 -2.99
CA PHE A 26 1.67 3.25 -1.54
C PHE A 26 2.29 1.91 -1.08
N PHE A 27 1.93 0.81 -1.73
CA PHE A 27 2.51 -0.50 -1.40
C PHE A 27 4.03 -0.49 -1.58
N ARG A 28 4.50 0.09 -2.67
CA ARG A 28 5.94 0.18 -2.91
C ARG A 28 6.63 1.05 -1.87
N LEU A 29 5.98 2.12 -1.45
CA LEU A 29 6.51 2.98 -0.39
C LEU A 29 6.65 2.20 0.92
N ILE A 30 5.62 1.45 1.30
CA ILE A 30 5.66 0.63 2.51
C ILE A 30 6.79 -0.39 2.43
N GLU A 31 6.93 -1.07 1.31
CA GLU A 31 8.01 -2.05 1.13
C GLU A 31 9.38 -1.39 1.22
N SER A 32 9.52 -0.16 0.74
CA SER A 32 10.80 0.53 0.76
C SER A 32 11.26 0.89 2.17
N THR A 33 10.33 0.94 3.14
CA THR A 33 10.71 1.25 4.53
C THR A 33 11.62 0.18 5.13
N LYS A 34 11.67 -1.01 4.52
CA LYS A 34 12.54 -2.08 5.00
C LYS A 34 14.02 -1.79 4.73
N THR A 35 14.30 -0.96 3.73
CA THR A 35 15.67 -0.74 3.27
C THR A 35 16.13 0.70 3.42
N LYS A 36 15.22 1.64 3.65
CA LYS A 36 15.59 3.04 3.81
C LYS A 36 14.58 3.78 4.64
N LYS A 37 14.97 4.91 5.17
CA LYS A 37 14.05 5.79 5.86
C LYS A 37 13.20 6.54 4.86
N VAL A 38 11.92 6.68 5.19
CA VAL A 38 10.97 7.42 4.38
C VAL A 38 10.52 8.62 5.20
N ASN A 39 10.25 9.73 4.53
CA ASN A 39 9.74 10.93 5.19
C ASN A 39 8.39 10.64 5.83
N SER A 40 8.26 10.94 7.14
CA SER A 40 7.03 10.62 7.89
C SER A 40 5.81 11.29 7.32
N ASN A 41 5.92 12.56 6.95
CA ASN A 41 4.78 13.29 6.40
C ASN A 41 4.33 12.68 5.07
N THR A 42 5.29 12.30 4.23
CA THR A 42 4.97 11.67 2.96
C THR A 42 4.23 10.35 3.18
N LEU A 43 4.75 9.53 4.09
CA LEU A 43 4.14 8.22 4.33
C LEU A 43 2.73 8.36 4.90
N VAL A 44 2.54 9.24 5.88
CA VAL A 44 1.24 9.44 6.51
C VAL A 44 0.23 10.01 5.50
N ASP A 45 0.65 10.96 4.68
CA ASP A 45 -0.21 11.53 3.65
C ASP A 45 -0.65 10.46 2.64
N LYS A 46 0.29 9.61 2.22
CA LYS A 46 -0.03 8.53 1.29
C LYS A 46 -0.96 7.49 1.95
N TYR A 47 -0.78 7.25 3.21
CA TYR A 47 -1.64 6.33 3.96
C TYR A 47 -3.09 6.86 4.00
N HIS A 48 -3.26 8.15 4.29
CA HIS A 48 -4.60 8.75 4.31
C HIS A 48 -5.24 8.72 2.93
N GLU A 49 -4.48 8.98 1.88
CA GLU A 49 -4.96 8.90 0.52
C GLU A 49 -5.41 7.47 0.19
N TYR A 50 -4.62 6.50 0.59
CA TYR A 50 -4.92 5.09 0.42
C TYR A 50 -6.24 4.73 1.14
N GLN A 51 -6.40 5.17 2.39
CA GLN A 51 -7.64 4.92 3.13
C GLN A 51 -8.85 5.54 2.44
N ASN A 52 -8.69 6.74 1.90
CA ASN A 52 -9.76 7.41 1.18
C ASN A 52 -10.15 6.68 -0.10
N ILE A 53 -9.20 6.06 -0.76
CA ILE A 53 -9.47 5.28 -1.96
C ILE A 53 -10.24 4.00 -1.61
N LEU A 54 -9.79 3.29 -0.61
CA LEU A 54 -10.40 2.02 -0.23
C LEU A 54 -11.76 2.19 0.44
N LYS A 55 -11.86 3.11 1.38
CA LYS A 55 -13.11 3.40 2.12
C LYS A 55 -13.73 2.18 2.78
N ASN A 56 -12.90 1.19 3.15
CA ASN A 56 -13.41 -0.09 3.61
C ASN A 56 -12.36 -0.78 4.46
N LYS A 57 -12.68 -1.00 5.73
CA LYS A 57 -11.74 -1.63 6.66
C LYS A 57 -11.43 -3.08 6.31
N SER A 58 -12.42 -3.80 5.80
CA SER A 58 -12.21 -5.18 5.38
C SER A 58 -11.20 -5.25 4.24
N LEU A 59 -11.29 -4.31 3.32
CA LEU A 59 -10.38 -4.25 2.19
C LEU A 59 -8.97 -3.87 2.65
N GLU A 60 -8.86 -2.96 3.60
CA GLU A 60 -7.56 -2.61 4.18
C GLU A 60 -6.90 -3.83 4.81
N LYS A 61 -7.67 -4.63 5.55
CA LYS A 61 -7.14 -5.85 6.16
C LYS A 61 -6.72 -6.87 5.12
N LYS A 62 -7.53 -7.01 4.07
CA LYS A 62 -7.23 -7.94 2.99
C LYS A 62 -5.89 -7.61 2.34
N TYR A 63 -5.67 -6.34 2.06
CA TYR A 63 -4.44 -5.90 1.40
C TYR A 63 -3.24 -5.95 2.35
N ASP A 64 -3.47 -5.68 3.64
CA ASP A 64 -2.41 -5.82 4.63
C ASP A 64 -1.92 -7.28 4.68
N LYS A 65 -2.84 -8.22 4.71
CA LYS A 65 -2.49 -9.64 4.70
C LYS A 65 -1.77 -10.05 3.41
N MET A 66 -2.24 -9.52 2.29
CA MET A 66 -1.59 -9.79 1.01
C MET A 66 -0.14 -9.31 1.01
N LEU A 67 0.09 -8.11 1.53
CA LEU A 67 1.43 -7.55 1.57
C LEU A 67 2.32 -8.29 2.57
N GLN A 68 1.76 -8.76 3.69
CA GLN A 68 2.50 -9.58 4.63
C GLN A 68 2.99 -10.86 3.99
N LYS A 69 2.14 -11.49 3.18
CA LYS A 69 2.53 -12.71 2.48
C LYS A 69 3.56 -12.45 1.39
N LYS A 70 3.38 -11.35 0.66
CA LYS A 70 4.25 -11.04 -0.45
C LYS A 70 5.61 -10.54 -0.02
N SER A 71 5.64 -9.64 0.96
CA SER A 71 6.84 -8.89 1.32
C SER A 71 7.21 -9.00 2.79
N ASN A 72 6.45 -9.76 3.54
CA ASN A 72 6.71 -9.98 4.95
C ASN A 72 6.67 -8.68 5.75
N ILE A 73 5.78 -7.76 5.36
CA ILE A 73 5.65 -6.47 6.01
C ILE A 73 4.18 -6.13 6.20
N SER A 74 3.83 -5.61 7.38
CA SER A 74 2.47 -5.18 7.67
C SER A 74 2.34 -3.69 7.41
N ILE A 75 1.30 -3.30 6.69
CA ILE A 75 1.03 -1.88 6.42
C ILE A 75 0.80 -1.15 7.73
N TRP A 76 -0.09 -1.68 8.58
CA TRP A 76 -0.40 -1.00 9.84
C TRP A 76 0.79 -0.91 10.77
N ASP A 77 1.53 -2.00 10.92
CA ASP A 77 2.70 -2.00 11.79
C ASP A 77 3.76 -1.01 11.30
N THR A 78 3.87 -0.83 10.00
CA THR A 78 4.79 0.13 9.43
C THR A 78 4.31 1.56 9.69
N VAL A 79 3.04 1.83 9.36
CA VAL A 79 2.50 3.18 9.47
C VAL A 79 2.50 3.69 10.91
N LYS A 80 2.15 2.83 11.86
CA LYS A 80 2.07 3.28 13.25
C LYS A 80 3.40 3.76 13.79
N ASN A 81 4.51 3.31 13.22
CA ASN A 81 5.84 3.78 13.62
C ASN A 81 6.13 5.19 13.11
N TYR A 82 5.33 5.70 12.19
CA TYR A 82 5.50 7.03 11.60
C TYR A 82 4.43 8.02 12.07
N LEU A 83 3.43 7.55 12.81
CA LEU A 83 2.37 8.43 13.31
C LEU A 83 2.76 9.21 14.55
#